data_51bf58d96bad1475e8f182d81d9a4c66
#
_entry.id   51bf58d96bad1475e8f182d81d9a4c66
#
_cell.length_a   1.000
_cell.length_b   1.000
_cell.length_c   1.000
_cell.angle_alpha   90.00
_cell.angle_beta   90.00
_cell.angle_gamma   90.00
#
_symmetry.space_group_name_H-M   'P 1'
#
loop_
_entity.id
_entity.type
_entity.pdbx_description
1 polymer ?
#
loop_
_entity_poly.entity_id
_entity_poly.type
_entity_poly.pdbx_seq_one_letter_code
_entity_poly.pdbx_strand_id
1 'polypeptide(L)'
;MAQERTILHCDMNCFYASCEMAYHPKLQGKPIAVCGDPERRSGIVLTASYPAKRMGVKTGMPLWEAQQHCRDIIFVPAHYDLYTRFSGYTREIFLRFTDQVEPFGLDEAWLDCTGSRMMYGDGLTIAKKISDTIKDELGITCSIGVSWNKTLAKLGSDYKKPDAITVINRENFKDIVFPLPASDLLYVGSKTSAKLANYAVHTIGDLAQANPKFIQEKLGKVGIMIWQFANGMDTSAVAKYEYKDVVAPIKSIGNSWTTPRDLMTDEDVWIVLYLLSESVAARLRENHFRCRGVEVTLRDSSLFAFERQTKLGQPTMQEREIAQAAYLLYKKNYRWNEHLRSIGVRAIDLRPDTEPSQISFDYSAEKQESMEKLESAIDGVRNRFGYYSVQRCVMYKDRFLSHCDAKGDHTIHPHGYLQGSI
;
A
#
# COMPACT_ATOMS: atom_id res chain seq x y z
N MET A 1 -37.72 7.85 12.89
CA MET A 1 -36.90 7.82 11.67
C MET A 1 -35.49 7.49 12.10
N ALA A 2 -34.82 6.55 11.46
CA ALA A 2 -33.40 6.27 11.74
C ALA A 2 -32.60 7.54 11.44
N GLN A 3 -31.72 7.95 12.36
CA GLN A 3 -30.89 9.12 12.21
C GLN A 3 -29.93 8.91 11.04
N GLU A 4 -29.85 9.84 10.10
CA GLU A 4 -28.93 9.74 8.96
C GLU A 4 -27.47 9.76 9.46
N ARG A 5 -26.65 8.85 8.93
CA ARG A 5 -25.23 8.73 9.31
C ARG A 5 -24.47 10.00 8.94
N THR A 6 -23.45 10.30 9.72
CA THR A 6 -22.48 11.38 9.44
C THR A 6 -21.10 10.76 9.32
N ILE A 7 -20.70 10.50 8.10
CA ILE A 7 -19.41 9.92 7.77
C ILE A 7 -18.50 11.01 7.23
N LEU A 8 -17.33 11.14 7.84
CA LEU A 8 -16.27 11.99 7.35
C LEU A 8 -15.19 11.11 6.70
N HIS A 9 -14.56 11.63 5.66
CA HIS A 9 -13.30 11.11 5.14
C HIS A 9 -12.27 12.24 5.19
N CYS A 10 -11.20 12.02 5.95
CA CYS A 10 -10.10 12.98 6.10
C CYS A 10 -8.89 12.48 5.32
N ASP A 11 -8.30 13.35 4.49
CA ASP A 11 -7.16 13.04 3.61
C ASP A 11 -6.11 14.15 3.76
N MET A 12 -4.90 13.81 4.22
CA MET A 12 -3.83 14.77 4.44
C MET A 12 -3.25 15.24 3.11
N ASN A 13 -3.20 16.55 2.92
CA ASN A 13 -2.77 17.14 1.65
C ASN A 13 -1.27 16.93 1.42
N CYS A 14 -0.89 16.30 0.29
CA CYS A 14 0.51 16.02 -0.07
C CYS A 14 1.31 15.43 1.09
N PHE A 15 0.79 14.44 1.77
CA PHE A 15 1.18 14.01 3.11
C PHE A 15 2.69 13.96 3.34
N TYR A 16 3.44 13.15 2.58
CA TYR A 16 4.89 13.04 2.79
C TYR A 16 5.61 14.38 2.61
N ALA A 17 5.24 15.14 1.58
CA ALA A 17 5.83 16.45 1.36
C ALA A 17 5.45 17.44 2.48
N SER A 18 4.23 17.36 3.01
CA SER A 18 3.78 18.19 4.13
C SER A 18 4.52 17.84 5.42
N CYS A 19 4.74 16.55 5.71
CA CYS A 19 5.55 16.13 6.86
C CYS A 19 7.00 16.65 6.76
N GLU A 20 7.62 16.54 5.58
CA GLU A 20 8.98 17.08 5.36
C GLU A 20 9.03 18.60 5.56
N MET A 21 8.05 19.33 5.04
CA MET A 21 7.96 20.78 5.22
C MET A 21 7.69 21.19 6.68
N ALA A 22 6.90 20.43 7.42
CA ALA A 22 6.64 20.68 8.84
C ALA A 22 7.90 20.41 9.68
N TYR A 23 8.64 19.37 9.36
CA TYR A 23 9.86 18.99 10.08
C TYR A 23 11.08 19.85 9.67
N HIS A 24 11.14 20.30 8.42
CA HIS A 24 12.20 21.12 7.85
C HIS A 24 11.65 22.46 7.32
N PRO A 25 11.50 23.51 8.17
CA PRO A 25 10.90 24.78 7.79
C PRO A 25 11.53 25.46 6.57
N LYS A 26 12.80 25.16 6.27
CA LYS A 26 13.50 25.67 5.07
C LYS A 26 12.90 25.19 3.75
N LEU A 27 12.09 24.13 3.77
CA LEU A 27 11.40 23.56 2.61
C LEU A 27 10.00 24.17 2.38
N GLN A 28 9.48 24.92 3.34
CA GLN A 28 8.15 25.52 3.24
C GLN A 28 8.05 26.44 2.03
N GLY A 29 6.94 26.32 1.28
CA GLY A 29 6.65 27.12 0.10
C GLY A 29 7.47 26.76 -1.15
N LYS A 30 8.45 25.86 -1.05
CA LYS A 30 9.28 25.44 -2.18
C LYS A 30 8.66 24.30 -2.98
N PRO A 31 9.02 24.16 -4.26
CA PRO A 31 8.69 22.99 -5.05
C PRO A 31 9.56 21.81 -4.60
N ILE A 32 8.99 20.92 -3.81
CA ILE A 32 9.67 19.70 -3.35
C ILE A 32 8.97 18.45 -3.89
N ALA A 33 9.72 17.40 -4.10
CA ALA A 33 9.20 16.05 -4.35
C ALA A 33 9.88 15.06 -3.41
N VAL A 34 9.08 14.36 -2.62
CA VAL A 34 9.55 13.20 -1.88
C VAL A 34 9.66 12.04 -2.85
N CYS A 35 10.80 11.36 -2.85
CA CYS A 35 11.11 10.34 -3.84
C CYS A 35 11.84 9.14 -3.22
N GLY A 36 11.89 8.03 -3.95
CA GLY A 36 12.84 6.96 -3.69
C GLY A 36 14.27 7.46 -3.94
N ASP A 37 15.23 6.62 -3.58
CA ASP A 37 16.65 6.93 -3.74
C ASP A 37 16.98 7.30 -5.20
N PRO A 38 17.49 8.53 -5.48
CA PRO A 38 17.80 8.96 -6.84
C PRO A 38 18.90 8.12 -7.51
N GLU A 39 19.79 7.54 -6.73
CA GLU A 39 20.91 6.71 -7.23
C GLU A 39 20.45 5.28 -7.57
N ARG A 40 19.28 4.88 -7.09
CA ARG A 40 18.68 3.58 -7.39
C ARG A 40 17.75 3.70 -8.61
N ARG A 41 17.73 2.68 -9.46
CA ARG A 41 16.88 2.61 -10.67
C ARG A 41 15.36 2.69 -10.40
N SER A 42 14.94 2.69 -9.15
CA SER A 42 13.55 2.75 -8.68
C SER A 42 13.11 4.16 -8.25
N GLY A 43 13.95 5.19 -8.43
CA GLY A 43 13.62 6.57 -8.04
C GLY A 43 12.44 7.14 -8.83
N ILE A 44 11.27 7.24 -8.17
CA ILE A 44 10.07 7.92 -8.67
C ILE A 44 9.59 8.94 -7.64
N VAL A 45 8.80 9.90 -8.10
CA VAL A 45 8.08 10.83 -7.23
C VAL A 45 7.00 10.07 -6.46
N LEU A 46 7.13 10.02 -5.14
CA LEU A 46 6.11 9.45 -4.24
C LEU A 46 5.02 10.46 -3.95
N THR A 47 5.42 11.70 -3.67
CA THR A 47 4.51 12.82 -3.44
C THR A 47 5.22 14.12 -3.77
N ALA A 48 4.50 15.10 -4.33
CA ALA A 48 5.02 16.41 -4.64
C ALA A 48 4.24 17.51 -3.90
N SER A 49 4.91 18.57 -3.45
CA SER A 49 4.28 19.76 -2.88
C SER A 49 3.38 20.46 -3.91
N TYR A 50 2.42 21.26 -3.45
CA TYR A 50 1.53 21.99 -4.36
C TYR A 50 2.27 22.95 -5.31
N PRO A 51 3.34 23.67 -4.92
CA PRO A 51 4.18 24.40 -5.87
C PRO A 51 4.71 23.51 -7.01
N ALA A 52 5.24 22.31 -6.70
CA ALA A 52 5.71 21.38 -7.72
C ALA A 52 4.56 20.79 -8.58
N LYS A 53 3.42 20.47 -7.96
CA LYS A 53 2.22 20.00 -8.69
C LYS A 53 1.70 21.03 -9.68
N ARG A 54 1.73 22.32 -9.34
CA ARG A 54 1.35 23.41 -10.28
C ARG A 54 2.28 23.50 -11.49
N MET A 55 3.54 23.05 -11.36
CA MET A 55 4.48 22.97 -12.48
C MET A 55 4.33 21.67 -13.29
N GLY A 56 3.36 20.82 -12.96
CA GLY A 56 3.05 19.59 -13.69
C GLY A 56 3.69 18.32 -13.12
N VAL A 57 4.38 18.38 -11.99
CA VAL A 57 4.96 17.20 -11.34
C VAL A 57 3.85 16.30 -10.76
N LYS A 58 3.88 14.99 -11.05
CA LYS A 58 2.88 14.01 -10.65
C LYS A 58 3.50 12.86 -9.88
N THR A 59 2.73 12.24 -9.00
CA THR A 59 3.09 10.97 -8.35
C THR A 59 3.32 9.87 -9.40
N GLY A 60 4.35 9.05 -9.18
CA GLY A 60 4.76 7.99 -10.11
C GLY A 60 5.66 8.46 -11.26
N MET A 61 5.87 9.76 -11.42
CA MET A 61 6.74 10.34 -12.45
C MET A 61 8.22 10.02 -12.16
N PRO A 62 9.03 9.61 -13.15
CA PRO A 62 10.47 9.49 -12.98
C PRO A 62 11.12 10.82 -12.59
N LEU A 63 12.20 10.79 -11.83
CA LEU A 63 12.84 12.02 -11.32
C LEU A 63 13.34 12.94 -12.43
N TRP A 64 13.90 12.37 -13.50
CA TRP A 64 14.38 13.14 -14.66
C TRP A 64 13.24 13.92 -15.34
N GLU A 65 12.04 13.31 -15.43
CA GLU A 65 10.86 13.95 -16.01
C GLU A 65 10.33 15.04 -15.08
N ALA A 66 10.28 14.78 -13.75
CA ALA A 66 9.93 15.78 -12.76
C ALA A 66 10.85 17.01 -12.80
N GLN A 67 12.16 16.80 -13.01
CA GLN A 67 13.15 17.88 -13.19
C GLN A 67 12.92 18.69 -14.46
N GLN A 68 12.43 18.08 -15.53
CA GLN A 68 12.07 18.80 -16.77
C GLN A 68 10.85 19.70 -16.56
N HIS A 69 9.85 19.23 -15.81
CA HIS A 69 8.66 20.01 -15.48
C HIS A 69 8.96 21.16 -14.51
N CYS A 70 9.84 20.94 -13.55
CA CYS A 70 10.18 21.92 -12.51
C CYS A 70 11.69 21.93 -12.29
N ARG A 71 12.39 22.89 -12.90
CA ARG A 71 13.86 22.99 -12.85
C ARG A 71 14.41 23.16 -11.43
N ASP A 72 13.68 23.92 -10.60
CA ASP A 72 14.09 24.25 -9.22
C ASP A 72 13.54 23.25 -8.20
N ILE A 73 13.10 22.06 -8.64
CA ILE A 73 12.56 21.03 -7.75
C ILE A 73 13.63 20.51 -6.81
N ILE A 74 13.26 20.41 -5.53
CA ILE A 74 14.12 19.81 -4.51
C ILE A 74 13.65 18.39 -4.27
N PHE A 75 14.49 17.42 -4.58
CA PHE A 75 14.24 16.02 -4.26
C PHE A 75 14.61 15.72 -2.82
N VAL A 76 13.67 15.13 -2.08
CA VAL A 76 13.83 14.76 -0.67
C VAL A 76 13.69 13.24 -0.57
N PRO A 77 14.67 12.52 -0.03
CA PRO A 77 14.53 11.09 0.26
C PRO A 77 13.35 10.85 1.20
N ALA A 78 12.67 9.70 1.04
CA ALA A 78 11.54 9.36 1.88
C ALA A 78 11.97 8.95 3.29
N HIS A 79 11.38 9.57 4.32
CA HIS A 79 11.59 9.25 5.74
C HIS A 79 10.32 8.63 6.34
N TYR A 80 10.12 7.35 6.10
CA TYR A 80 8.88 6.66 6.48
C TYR A 80 8.59 6.64 7.98
N ASP A 81 9.62 6.63 8.83
CA ASP A 81 9.46 6.73 10.29
C ASP A 81 8.80 8.06 10.69
N LEU A 82 9.17 9.15 9.99
CA LEU A 82 8.54 10.45 10.17
C LEU A 82 7.06 10.38 9.78
N TYR A 83 6.75 9.81 8.62
CA TYR A 83 5.37 9.72 8.11
C TYR A 83 4.50 8.83 9.00
N THR A 84 5.05 7.72 9.51
CA THR A 84 4.34 6.84 10.45
C THR A 84 4.01 7.57 11.75
N ARG A 85 4.92 8.40 12.29
CA ARG A 85 4.66 9.23 13.47
C ARG A 85 3.55 10.26 13.22
N PHE A 86 3.61 11.00 12.11
CA PHE A 86 2.56 11.96 11.76
C PHE A 86 1.21 11.26 11.56
N SER A 87 1.20 10.09 10.93
CA SER A 87 0.00 9.25 10.80
C SER A 87 -0.57 8.84 12.15
N GLY A 88 0.27 8.53 13.13
CA GLY A 88 -0.13 8.28 14.52
C GLY A 88 -0.80 9.50 15.16
N TYR A 89 -0.17 10.67 15.06
CA TYR A 89 -0.71 11.92 15.61
C TYR A 89 -2.05 12.31 14.98
N THR A 90 -2.23 12.16 13.67
CA THR A 90 -3.53 12.43 13.04
C THR A 90 -4.62 11.52 13.56
N ARG A 91 -4.31 10.23 13.81
CA ARG A 91 -5.29 9.29 14.41
C ARG A 91 -5.64 9.64 15.84
N GLU A 92 -4.68 10.06 16.66
CA GLU A 92 -4.95 10.55 18.01
C GLU A 92 -5.89 11.76 17.98
N ILE A 93 -5.74 12.66 17.02
CA ILE A 93 -6.68 13.77 16.82
C ILE A 93 -8.06 13.24 16.46
N PHE A 94 -8.19 12.30 15.50
CA PHE A 94 -9.49 11.74 15.11
C PHE A 94 -10.22 11.06 16.27
N LEU A 95 -9.50 10.32 17.10
CA LEU A 95 -10.05 9.62 18.27
C LEU A 95 -10.62 10.57 19.35
N ARG A 96 -10.29 11.85 19.35
CA ARG A 96 -10.93 12.85 20.21
C ARG A 96 -12.39 13.12 19.82
N PHE A 97 -12.74 12.87 18.55
CA PHE A 97 -14.07 13.15 18.00
C PHE A 97 -14.95 11.92 17.89
N THR A 98 -14.41 10.74 17.69
CA THR A 98 -15.13 9.46 17.60
C THR A 98 -14.20 8.28 17.83
N ASP A 99 -14.73 7.18 18.37
CA ASP A 99 -14.04 5.90 18.48
C ASP A 99 -14.14 5.04 17.20
N GLN A 100 -14.98 5.45 16.24
CA GLN A 100 -15.17 4.77 14.98
C GLN A 100 -14.29 5.44 13.91
N VAL A 101 -13.02 5.05 13.90
CA VAL A 101 -12.00 5.54 12.97
C VAL A 101 -11.45 4.37 12.19
N GLU A 102 -11.64 4.36 10.88
CA GLU A 102 -11.12 3.34 9.98
C GLU A 102 -10.02 3.93 9.09
N PRO A 103 -8.75 3.62 9.33
CA PRO A 103 -7.66 4.07 8.48
C PRO A 103 -7.73 3.48 7.08
N PHE A 104 -7.38 4.30 6.08
CA PHE A 104 -7.24 3.88 4.69
C PHE A 104 -5.90 4.40 4.15
N GLY A 105 -4.81 3.77 4.58
CA GLY A 105 -3.46 4.25 4.34
C GLY A 105 -2.84 4.97 5.54
N LEU A 106 -1.74 5.68 5.30
CA LEU A 106 -1.04 6.47 6.31
C LEU A 106 -1.67 7.84 6.54
N ASP A 107 -2.28 8.38 5.52
CA ASP A 107 -2.67 9.79 5.40
C ASP A 107 -4.19 10.00 5.31
N GLU A 108 -4.98 8.92 5.30
CA GLU A 108 -6.42 9.05 5.19
C GLU A 108 -7.18 8.09 6.11
N ALA A 109 -8.37 8.50 6.53
CA ALA A 109 -9.25 7.69 7.36
C ALA A 109 -10.72 8.08 7.17
N TRP A 110 -11.62 7.10 7.36
CA TRP A 110 -13.04 7.36 7.58
C TRP A 110 -13.34 7.46 9.06
N LEU A 111 -14.24 8.38 9.39
CA LEU A 111 -14.75 8.61 10.74
C LEU A 111 -16.28 8.53 10.72
N ASP A 112 -16.89 7.71 11.57
CA ASP A 112 -18.32 7.78 11.81
C ASP A 112 -18.59 8.68 13.03
N CYS A 113 -19.03 9.90 12.75
CA CYS A 113 -19.34 10.92 13.76
C CYS A 113 -20.84 11.00 14.09
N THR A 114 -21.63 10.01 13.69
CA THR A 114 -23.09 10.02 13.91
C THR A 114 -23.45 10.18 15.40
N GLY A 115 -22.76 9.44 16.27
CA GLY A 115 -22.95 9.51 17.74
C GLY A 115 -22.35 10.76 18.37
N SER A 116 -21.44 11.44 17.71
CA SER A 116 -20.68 12.58 18.25
C SER A 116 -21.37 13.94 18.03
N ARG A 117 -22.46 13.97 17.26
CA ARG A 117 -23.17 15.22 16.91
C ARG A 117 -23.63 16.04 18.11
N MET A 118 -24.07 15.40 19.16
CA MET A 118 -24.55 16.11 20.37
C MET A 118 -23.42 16.85 21.08
N MET A 119 -22.19 16.35 21.01
CA MET A 119 -21.02 16.96 21.66
C MET A 119 -20.32 18.00 20.81
N TYR A 120 -20.22 17.73 19.52
CA TYR A 120 -19.34 18.50 18.63
C TYR A 120 -20.06 19.31 17.55
N GLY A 121 -21.37 19.08 17.36
CA GLY A 121 -22.19 19.73 16.34
C GLY A 121 -22.42 18.85 15.11
N ASP A 122 -22.85 19.46 14.00
CA ASP A 122 -23.08 18.77 12.74
C ASP A 122 -21.77 18.34 12.06
N GLY A 123 -21.90 17.56 10.97
CA GLY A 123 -20.73 17.02 10.26
C GLY A 123 -19.78 18.10 9.72
N LEU A 124 -20.30 19.24 9.29
CA LEU A 124 -19.47 20.38 8.82
C LEU A 124 -18.71 21.02 9.98
N THR A 125 -19.35 21.18 11.13
CA THR A 125 -18.73 21.73 12.34
C THR A 125 -17.62 20.82 12.86
N ILE A 126 -17.87 19.50 12.88
CA ILE A 126 -16.86 18.50 13.27
C ILE A 126 -15.69 18.54 12.29
N ALA A 127 -15.94 18.56 10.99
CA ALA A 127 -14.89 18.62 9.97
C ALA A 127 -14.01 19.88 10.12
N LYS A 128 -14.59 21.06 10.38
CA LYS A 128 -13.84 22.29 10.65
C LYS A 128 -12.94 22.14 11.88
N LYS A 129 -13.48 21.64 13.01
CA LYS A 129 -12.69 21.44 14.22
C LYS A 129 -11.51 20.48 13.98
N ILE A 130 -11.72 19.38 13.27
CA ILE A 130 -10.65 18.44 12.90
C ILE A 130 -9.59 19.15 12.05
N SER A 131 -10.01 19.87 11.00
CA SER A 131 -9.08 20.57 10.11
C SER A 131 -8.25 21.62 10.85
N ASP A 132 -8.87 22.41 11.73
CA ASP A 132 -8.19 23.43 12.53
C ASP A 132 -7.23 22.79 13.52
N THR A 133 -7.64 21.72 14.22
CA THR A 133 -6.76 20.99 15.14
C THR A 133 -5.52 20.42 14.44
N ILE A 134 -5.68 19.84 13.25
CA ILE A 134 -4.55 19.31 12.46
C ILE A 134 -3.59 20.44 12.06
N LYS A 135 -4.09 21.58 11.65
CA LYS A 135 -3.27 22.76 11.32
C LYS A 135 -2.51 23.29 12.52
N ASP A 136 -3.19 23.45 13.65
CA ASP A 136 -2.62 24.04 14.85
C ASP A 136 -1.59 23.13 15.51
N GLU A 137 -1.88 21.82 15.60
CA GLU A 137 -1.03 20.87 16.32
C GLU A 137 0.08 20.26 15.45
N LEU A 138 -0.18 20.04 14.15
CA LEU A 138 0.75 19.34 13.26
C LEU A 138 1.37 20.22 12.17
N GLY A 139 0.83 21.42 11.94
CA GLY A 139 1.32 22.31 10.89
C GLY A 139 1.12 21.81 9.46
N ILE A 140 0.22 20.83 9.26
CA ILE A 140 -0.16 20.29 7.95
C ILE A 140 -1.64 20.57 7.67
N THR A 141 -2.07 20.38 6.43
CA THR A 141 -3.47 20.58 6.04
C THR A 141 -4.12 19.29 5.60
N CYS A 142 -5.43 19.21 5.68
CA CYS A 142 -6.21 18.09 5.17
C CYS A 142 -7.41 18.57 4.35
N SER A 143 -7.91 17.69 3.49
CA SER A 143 -9.19 17.86 2.81
C SER A 143 -10.20 16.87 3.37
N ILE A 144 -11.41 17.32 3.68
CA ILE A 144 -12.42 16.52 4.36
C ILE A 144 -13.71 16.47 3.54
N GLY A 145 -14.16 15.25 3.25
CA GLY A 145 -15.50 15.02 2.71
C GLY A 145 -16.47 14.61 3.81
N VAL A 146 -17.64 15.19 3.83
CA VAL A 146 -18.73 14.88 4.77
C VAL A 146 -19.93 14.34 4.00
N SER A 147 -20.40 13.15 4.35
CA SER A 147 -21.55 12.54 3.67
C SER A 147 -22.25 11.51 4.58
N TRP A 148 -23.23 10.77 4.02
CA TRP A 148 -23.94 9.71 4.75
C TRP A 148 -23.33 8.30 4.56
N ASN A 149 -22.31 8.15 3.71
CA ASN A 149 -21.60 6.89 3.49
C ASN A 149 -20.12 7.12 3.17
N LYS A 150 -19.35 6.04 3.24
CA LYS A 150 -17.90 6.06 3.06
C LYS A 150 -17.46 6.50 1.66
N THR A 151 -18.10 5.98 0.64
CA THR A 151 -17.74 6.24 -0.76
C THR A 151 -17.92 7.72 -1.12
N LEU A 152 -19.03 8.32 -0.74
CA LEU A 152 -19.28 9.73 -1.02
C LEU A 152 -18.46 10.68 -0.15
N ALA A 153 -18.19 10.28 1.10
CA ALA A 153 -17.28 11.04 1.94
C ALA A 153 -15.87 11.09 1.33
N LYS A 154 -15.37 9.93 0.81
CA LYS A 154 -14.07 9.92 0.12
C LYS A 154 -14.09 10.79 -1.15
N LEU A 155 -15.11 10.66 -1.98
CA LEU A 155 -15.26 11.52 -3.16
C LEU A 155 -15.26 13.01 -2.80
N GLY A 156 -15.94 13.38 -1.71
CA GLY A 156 -15.97 14.74 -1.20
C GLY A 156 -14.59 15.27 -0.79
N SER A 157 -13.74 14.44 -0.16
CA SER A 157 -12.38 14.84 0.21
C SER A 157 -11.48 15.10 -0.98
N ASP A 158 -11.73 14.41 -2.11
CA ASP A 158 -10.96 14.59 -3.34
C ASP A 158 -11.45 15.76 -4.22
N TYR A 159 -12.72 16.19 -4.04
CA TYR A 159 -13.41 17.11 -4.94
C TYR A 159 -12.78 18.51 -5.03
N LYS A 160 -12.32 19.08 -3.90
CA LYS A 160 -11.77 20.46 -3.85
C LYS A 160 -10.44 20.52 -3.09
N LYS A 161 -9.47 19.67 -3.44
CA LYS A 161 -8.11 19.71 -2.86
C LYS A 161 -7.36 20.98 -3.35
N PRO A 162 -6.53 21.60 -2.52
CA PRO A 162 -6.21 21.29 -1.13
C PRO A 162 -7.05 22.06 -0.09
N ASP A 163 -6.93 21.63 1.17
CA ASP A 163 -7.39 22.35 2.36
C ASP A 163 -8.86 22.79 2.28
N ALA A 164 -9.72 21.86 1.90
CA ALA A 164 -11.13 22.14 1.67
C ALA A 164 -12.04 21.12 2.40
N ILE A 165 -13.23 21.58 2.74
CA ILE A 165 -14.30 20.73 3.27
C ILE A 165 -15.43 20.70 2.26
N THR A 166 -15.83 19.50 1.83
CA THR A 166 -16.94 19.30 0.89
C THR A 166 -18.05 18.50 1.55
N VAL A 167 -19.25 19.05 1.58
CA VAL A 167 -20.44 18.36 2.09
C VAL A 167 -21.26 17.85 0.91
N ILE A 168 -21.42 16.53 0.83
CA ILE A 168 -22.30 15.85 -0.13
C ILE A 168 -23.50 15.31 0.65
N ASN A 169 -24.67 15.92 0.48
CA ASN A 169 -25.93 15.54 1.09
C ASN A 169 -26.92 14.99 0.03
N ARG A 170 -28.11 14.58 0.43
CA ARG A 170 -29.11 14.02 -0.49
C ARG A 170 -29.61 15.02 -1.52
N GLU A 171 -29.57 16.30 -1.18
CA GLU A 171 -30.09 17.37 -2.05
C GLU A 171 -29.11 17.69 -3.18
N ASN A 172 -27.81 17.80 -2.87
CA ASN A 172 -26.77 18.18 -3.83
C ASN A 172 -26.02 17.00 -4.47
N PHE A 173 -26.33 15.77 -4.05
CA PHE A 173 -25.63 14.56 -4.48
C PHE A 173 -25.52 14.44 -5.99
N LYS A 174 -26.66 14.55 -6.70
CA LYS A 174 -26.68 14.37 -8.16
C LYS A 174 -25.93 15.46 -8.88
N ASP A 175 -26.06 16.69 -8.40
CA ASP A 175 -25.43 17.87 -9.03
C ASP A 175 -23.90 17.85 -8.90
N ILE A 176 -23.41 17.35 -7.76
CA ILE A 176 -21.96 17.28 -7.51
C ILE A 176 -21.35 16.00 -8.10
N VAL A 177 -21.99 14.85 -7.90
CA VAL A 177 -21.38 13.53 -8.14
C VAL A 177 -21.58 13.04 -9.57
N PHE A 178 -22.77 13.22 -10.14
CA PHE A 178 -23.09 12.66 -11.46
C PHE A 178 -22.24 13.21 -12.60
N PRO A 179 -21.83 14.50 -12.62
CA PRO A 179 -20.96 15.02 -13.67
C PRO A 179 -19.50 14.52 -13.60
N LEU A 180 -19.08 13.96 -12.46
CA LEU A 180 -17.68 13.54 -12.27
C LEU A 180 -17.36 12.32 -13.15
N PRO A 181 -16.10 12.21 -13.62
CA PRO A 181 -15.64 11.01 -14.31
C PRO A 181 -15.88 9.74 -13.50
N ALA A 182 -16.25 8.63 -14.15
CA ALA A 182 -16.42 7.35 -13.47
C ALA A 182 -15.13 6.89 -12.76
N SER A 183 -13.96 7.30 -13.25
CA SER A 183 -12.65 7.02 -12.64
C SER A 183 -12.43 7.62 -11.26
N ASP A 184 -13.21 8.63 -10.88
CA ASP A 184 -13.11 9.28 -9.58
C ASP A 184 -13.81 8.48 -8.47
N LEU A 185 -14.66 7.52 -8.88
CA LEU A 185 -15.34 6.65 -7.94
C LEU A 185 -14.37 5.59 -7.38
N LEU A 186 -14.46 5.37 -6.07
CA LEU A 186 -13.67 4.34 -5.38
C LEU A 186 -13.77 2.98 -6.10
N TYR A 187 -12.65 2.29 -6.28
CA TYR A 187 -12.47 1.03 -7.00
C TYR A 187 -12.65 1.09 -8.53
N VAL A 188 -12.79 2.26 -9.11
CA VAL A 188 -12.77 2.46 -10.57
C VAL A 188 -11.39 2.90 -11.02
N GLY A 189 -10.45 1.98 -11.12
CA GLY A 189 -9.11 2.26 -11.67
C GLY A 189 -9.12 2.36 -13.21
N SER A 190 -7.97 2.69 -13.80
CA SER A 190 -7.79 2.90 -15.25
C SER A 190 -8.34 1.78 -16.13
N LYS A 191 -8.11 0.50 -15.75
CA LYS A 191 -8.61 -0.66 -16.49
C LYS A 191 -10.13 -0.78 -16.44
N THR A 192 -10.74 -0.49 -15.30
CA THR A 192 -12.22 -0.51 -15.14
C THR A 192 -12.83 0.65 -15.89
N SER A 193 -12.25 1.86 -15.78
CA SER A 193 -12.69 3.04 -16.52
C SER A 193 -12.62 2.82 -18.04
N ALA A 194 -11.53 2.25 -18.56
CA ALA A 194 -11.41 1.91 -19.98
C ALA A 194 -12.49 0.88 -20.45
N LYS A 195 -12.81 -0.12 -19.61
CA LYS A 195 -13.90 -1.06 -19.92
C LYS A 195 -15.25 -0.39 -19.93
N LEU A 196 -15.53 0.50 -18.97
CA LEU A 196 -16.79 1.26 -18.90
C LEU A 196 -16.94 2.18 -20.12
N ALA A 197 -15.86 2.85 -20.54
CA ALA A 197 -15.85 3.73 -21.71
C ALA A 197 -16.23 3.00 -23.01
N ASN A 198 -15.88 1.71 -23.17
CA ASN A 198 -16.30 0.89 -24.31
C ASN A 198 -17.83 0.71 -24.39
N TYR A 199 -18.54 1.01 -23.32
CA TYR A 199 -20.01 0.95 -23.24
C TYR A 199 -20.65 2.33 -23.08
N ALA A 200 -19.92 3.39 -23.45
CA ALA A 200 -20.35 4.79 -23.34
C ALA A 200 -20.68 5.23 -21.89
N VAL A 201 -20.08 4.58 -20.88
CA VAL A 201 -20.19 4.97 -19.48
C VAL A 201 -18.93 5.75 -19.11
N HIS A 202 -19.01 7.08 -19.07
CA HIS A 202 -17.88 7.99 -18.85
C HIS A 202 -17.94 8.67 -17.49
N THR A 203 -19.15 8.95 -17.02
CA THR A 203 -19.40 9.67 -15.78
C THR A 203 -19.97 8.74 -14.71
N ILE A 204 -19.94 9.18 -13.44
CA ILE A 204 -20.62 8.51 -12.34
C ILE A 204 -22.14 8.48 -12.60
N GLY A 205 -22.69 9.54 -13.19
CA GLY A 205 -24.09 9.61 -13.57
C GLY A 205 -24.47 8.58 -14.64
N ASP A 206 -23.63 8.37 -15.66
CA ASP A 206 -23.86 7.32 -16.67
C ASP A 206 -23.87 5.94 -16.00
N LEU A 207 -22.89 5.69 -15.10
CA LEU A 207 -22.83 4.43 -14.35
C LEU A 207 -24.06 4.22 -13.47
N ALA A 208 -24.52 5.26 -12.78
CA ALA A 208 -25.69 5.19 -11.90
C ALA A 208 -26.97 4.88 -12.67
N GLN A 209 -27.11 5.37 -13.89
CA GLN A 209 -28.27 5.17 -14.77
C GLN A 209 -28.17 3.89 -15.61
N ALA A 210 -27.01 3.26 -15.68
CA ALA A 210 -26.81 2.02 -16.43
C ALA A 210 -27.64 0.86 -15.84
N ASN A 211 -28.01 -0.11 -16.69
CA ASN A 211 -28.68 -1.31 -16.22
C ASN A 211 -27.76 -2.14 -15.32
N PRO A 212 -28.11 -2.39 -14.04
CA PRO A 212 -27.24 -3.10 -13.10
C PRO A 212 -26.93 -4.53 -13.54
N LYS A 213 -27.86 -5.22 -14.21
CA LYS A 213 -27.61 -6.58 -14.75
C LYS A 213 -26.55 -6.56 -15.84
N PHE A 214 -26.59 -5.55 -16.72
CA PHE A 214 -25.57 -5.35 -17.75
C PHE A 214 -24.20 -5.08 -17.14
N ILE A 215 -24.11 -4.18 -16.17
CA ILE A 215 -22.85 -3.87 -15.47
C ILE A 215 -22.30 -5.12 -14.76
N GLN A 216 -23.17 -5.91 -14.12
CA GLN A 216 -22.80 -7.18 -13.49
C GLN A 216 -22.25 -8.19 -14.50
N GLU A 217 -22.89 -8.32 -15.66
CA GLU A 217 -22.44 -9.22 -16.73
C GLU A 217 -21.03 -8.85 -17.23
N LYS A 218 -20.73 -7.56 -17.38
CA LYS A 218 -19.44 -7.08 -17.92
C LYS A 218 -18.30 -7.01 -16.88
N LEU A 219 -18.61 -6.73 -15.62
CA LEU A 219 -17.62 -6.47 -14.56
C LEU A 219 -17.76 -7.41 -13.35
N GLY A 220 -18.71 -8.33 -13.36
CA GLY A 220 -18.93 -9.28 -12.25
C GLY A 220 -19.42 -8.61 -10.96
N LYS A 221 -19.03 -9.16 -9.83
CA LYS A 221 -19.42 -8.65 -8.49
C LYS A 221 -18.97 -7.21 -8.26
N VAL A 222 -17.78 -6.84 -8.74
CA VAL A 222 -17.27 -5.48 -8.63
C VAL A 222 -18.16 -4.50 -9.40
N GLY A 223 -18.71 -4.91 -10.54
CA GLY A 223 -19.63 -4.07 -11.32
C GLY A 223 -20.87 -3.65 -10.52
N ILE A 224 -21.53 -4.61 -9.83
CA ILE A 224 -22.67 -4.29 -8.96
C ILE A 224 -22.27 -3.35 -7.82
N MET A 225 -21.13 -3.59 -7.19
CA MET A 225 -20.65 -2.75 -6.09
C MET A 225 -20.44 -1.29 -6.54
N ILE A 226 -19.72 -1.06 -7.64
CA ILE A 226 -19.50 0.31 -8.14
C ILE A 226 -20.78 0.97 -8.63
N TRP A 227 -21.72 0.20 -9.18
CA TRP A 227 -23.05 0.71 -9.53
C TRP A 227 -23.82 1.17 -8.29
N GLN A 228 -23.80 0.40 -7.20
CA GLN A 228 -24.38 0.80 -5.91
C GLN A 228 -23.70 2.05 -5.36
N PHE A 229 -22.38 2.15 -5.46
CA PHE A 229 -21.63 3.33 -5.04
C PHE A 229 -22.02 4.57 -5.84
N ALA A 230 -22.15 4.46 -7.16
CA ALA A 230 -22.59 5.54 -8.03
C ALA A 230 -24.02 6.05 -7.67
N ASN A 231 -24.86 5.18 -7.11
CA ASN A 231 -26.19 5.51 -6.62
C ASN A 231 -26.24 5.94 -5.13
N GLY A 232 -25.08 6.07 -4.47
CA GLY A 232 -25.00 6.46 -3.05
C GLY A 232 -25.55 5.40 -2.10
N MET A 233 -25.59 4.13 -2.51
CA MET A 233 -26.17 3.00 -1.77
C MET A 233 -25.15 2.22 -0.93
N ASP A 234 -23.98 2.77 -0.70
CA ASP A 234 -22.97 2.16 0.19
C ASP A 234 -23.49 2.16 1.63
N THR A 235 -23.61 0.97 2.21
CA THR A 235 -24.07 0.74 3.59
C THR A 235 -22.95 0.27 4.51
N SER A 236 -21.72 0.16 4.01
CA SER A 236 -20.59 -0.32 4.79
C SER A 236 -20.39 0.49 6.07
N ALA A 237 -20.13 -0.20 7.18
CA ALA A 237 -19.83 0.45 8.44
C ALA A 237 -18.41 0.98 8.45
N VAL A 238 -18.16 2.04 9.21
CA VAL A 238 -16.81 2.45 9.58
C VAL A 238 -16.36 1.53 10.71
N ALA A 239 -15.21 0.87 10.56
CA ALA A 239 -14.66 0.00 11.57
C ALA A 239 -14.23 0.81 12.80
N LYS A 240 -14.26 0.18 13.98
CA LYS A 240 -13.64 0.77 15.17
C LYS A 240 -12.13 0.70 15.06
N TYR A 241 -11.47 1.75 15.51
CA TYR A 241 -10.03 1.73 15.69
C TYR A 241 -9.68 0.96 16.97
N GLU A 242 -9.14 -0.22 16.81
CA GLU A 242 -8.67 -1.03 17.94
C GLU A 242 -7.16 -0.84 18.12
N TYR A 243 -6.80 -0.16 19.22
CA TYR A 243 -5.43 0.28 19.51
C TYR A 243 -4.59 -0.89 20.04
N LYS A 244 -4.36 -1.94 19.44
CA LYS A 244 -3.33 -2.97 19.75
C LYS A 244 -3.66 -4.42 19.37
N ASP A 245 -4.91 -4.84 19.21
CA ASP A 245 -5.20 -6.29 19.22
C ASP A 245 -5.85 -6.88 17.95
N VAL A 246 -6.26 -6.05 17.00
CA VAL A 246 -6.73 -6.58 15.71
C VAL A 246 -5.80 -6.10 14.59
N VAL A 247 -4.59 -6.63 14.62
CA VAL A 247 -3.80 -6.72 13.39
C VAL A 247 -4.61 -7.63 12.47
N ALA A 248 -5.19 -7.07 11.42
CA ALA A 248 -5.85 -7.88 10.42
C ALA A 248 -4.89 -9.03 10.02
N PRO A 249 -5.39 -10.27 9.88
CA PRO A 249 -4.52 -11.43 9.76
C PRO A 249 -3.59 -11.24 8.57
N ILE A 250 -2.28 -11.39 8.80
CA ILE A 250 -1.26 -11.33 7.76
C ILE A 250 -1.58 -12.44 6.76
N LYS A 251 -1.95 -12.08 5.53
CA LYS A 251 -2.32 -13.04 4.48
C LYS A 251 -1.11 -13.58 3.71
N SER A 252 -0.06 -12.77 3.61
CA SER A 252 1.17 -13.12 2.91
C SER A 252 2.35 -12.25 3.38
N ILE A 253 3.56 -12.76 3.24
CA ILE A 253 4.80 -12.01 3.51
C ILE A 253 5.64 -12.08 2.24
N GLY A 254 5.93 -10.93 1.65
CA GLY A 254 6.69 -10.85 0.40
C GLY A 254 7.65 -9.68 0.38
N ASN A 255 8.61 -9.79 -0.52
CA ASN A 255 9.55 -8.73 -0.85
C ASN A 255 9.86 -8.75 -2.34
N SER A 256 10.12 -7.59 -2.92
CA SER A 256 10.52 -7.46 -4.32
C SER A 256 11.64 -6.42 -4.45
N TRP A 257 12.51 -6.63 -5.42
CA TRP A 257 13.63 -5.74 -5.65
C TRP A 257 13.82 -5.45 -7.13
N THR A 258 13.94 -4.17 -7.45
CA THR A 258 14.44 -3.71 -8.75
C THR A 258 15.96 -3.67 -8.63
N THR A 259 16.63 -4.57 -9.33
CA THR A 259 18.06 -4.77 -9.20
C THR A 259 18.86 -3.61 -9.78
N PRO A 260 20.08 -3.35 -9.26
CA PRO A 260 20.90 -2.21 -9.71
C PRO A 260 21.36 -2.34 -11.17
N ARG A 261 21.44 -3.55 -11.72
CA ARG A 261 21.59 -3.88 -13.12
C ARG A 261 20.55 -4.91 -13.54
N ASP A 262 20.27 -5.02 -14.84
CA ASP A 262 19.44 -6.12 -15.33
C ASP A 262 20.14 -7.47 -15.09
N LEU A 263 19.34 -8.47 -14.74
CA LEU A 263 19.80 -9.83 -14.56
C LEU A 263 19.89 -10.51 -15.93
N MET A 264 21.01 -11.13 -16.22
CA MET A 264 21.30 -11.72 -17.54
C MET A 264 21.49 -13.23 -17.51
N THR A 265 21.65 -13.81 -16.32
CA THR A 265 21.93 -15.24 -16.15
C THR A 265 21.05 -15.88 -15.09
N ASP A 266 20.92 -17.19 -15.17
CA ASP A 266 20.23 -17.99 -14.14
C ASP A 266 20.91 -17.85 -12.77
N GLU A 267 22.20 -17.60 -12.73
CA GLU A 267 22.97 -17.39 -11.52
C GLU A 267 22.61 -16.03 -10.86
N ASP A 268 22.50 -14.98 -11.65
CA ASP A 268 22.01 -13.68 -11.18
C ASP A 268 20.64 -13.82 -10.50
N VAL A 269 19.73 -14.52 -11.18
CA VAL A 269 18.37 -14.77 -10.68
C VAL A 269 18.41 -15.56 -9.37
N TRP A 270 19.26 -16.59 -9.28
CA TRP A 270 19.41 -17.39 -8.07
C TRP A 270 19.88 -16.57 -6.86
N ILE A 271 20.90 -15.70 -7.07
CA ILE A 271 21.40 -14.81 -6.01
C ILE A 271 20.28 -13.92 -5.47
N VAL A 272 19.52 -13.26 -6.37
CA VAL A 272 18.45 -12.34 -5.98
C VAL A 272 17.28 -13.07 -5.31
N LEU A 273 16.86 -14.21 -5.85
CA LEU A 273 15.81 -15.02 -5.24
C LEU A 273 16.19 -15.50 -3.83
N TYR A 274 17.45 -15.89 -3.64
CA TYR A 274 17.93 -16.33 -2.32
C TYR A 274 17.96 -15.17 -1.33
N LEU A 275 18.48 -14.01 -1.72
CA LEU A 275 18.50 -12.78 -0.92
C LEU A 275 17.10 -12.37 -0.47
N LEU A 276 16.13 -12.35 -1.38
CA LEU A 276 14.75 -12.04 -1.05
C LEU A 276 14.11 -13.09 -0.14
N SER A 277 14.45 -14.36 -0.35
CA SER A 277 13.95 -15.47 0.49
C SER A 277 14.47 -15.39 1.92
N GLU A 278 15.72 -14.94 2.15
CA GLU A 278 16.23 -14.66 3.50
C GLU A 278 15.36 -13.62 4.22
N SER A 279 15.04 -12.51 3.55
CA SER A 279 14.16 -11.47 4.12
C SER A 279 12.76 -11.99 4.43
N VAL A 280 12.16 -12.77 3.51
CA VAL A 280 10.82 -13.34 3.69
C VAL A 280 10.83 -14.35 4.84
N ALA A 281 11.83 -15.25 4.90
CA ALA A 281 11.94 -16.28 5.94
C ALA A 281 12.15 -15.67 7.34
N ALA A 282 13.03 -14.67 7.48
CA ALA A 282 13.23 -13.96 8.74
C ALA A 282 11.92 -13.34 9.24
N ARG A 283 11.14 -12.72 8.35
CA ARG A 283 9.84 -12.10 8.70
C ARG A 283 8.76 -13.14 9.00
N LEU A 284 8.79 -14.32 8.38
CA LEU A 284 7.92 -15.44 8.77
C LEU A 284 8.19 -15.86 10.22
N ARG A 285 9.47 -16.04 10.60
CA ARG A 285 9.87 -16.37 11.97
C ARG A 285 9.48 -15.31 12.99
N GLU A 286 9.72 -14.04 12.67
CA GLU A 286 9.35 -12.90 13.53
C GLU A 286 7.84 -12.81 13.81
N ASN A 287 7.02 -13.22 12.85
CA ASN A 287 5.56 -13.17 12.97
C ASN A 287 4.95 -14.53 13.30
N HIS A 288 5.76 -15.53 13.65
CA HIS A 288 5.31 -16.88 14.02
C HIS A 288 4.46 -17.57 12.94
N PHE A 289 4.89 -17.48 11.67
CA PHE A 289 4.23 -18.12 10.55
C PHE A 289 5.13 -19.11 9.82
N ARG A 290 4.49 -20.13 9.22
CA ARG A 290 5.01 -20.99 8.15
C ARG A 290 4.20 -20.76 6.89
N CYS A 291 4.79 -20.86 5.71
CA CYS A 291 4.06 -20.77 4.45
C CYS A 291 3.86 -22.16 3.81
N ARG A 292 2.71 -22.36 3.18
CA ARG A 292 2.40 -23.57 2.38
C ARG A 292 2.48 -23.30 0.89
N GLY A 293 2.79 -22.08 0.48
CA GLY A 293 2.99 -21.72 -0.91
C GLY A 293 3.97 -20.60 -1.10
N VAL A 294 4.56 -20.57 -2.28
CA VAL A 294 5.50 -19.53 -2.74
C VAL A 294 5.00 -18.96 -4.04
N GLU A 295 5.05 -17.65 -4.15
CA GLU A 295 4.77 -16.89 -5.36
C GLU A 295 6.01 -16.12 -5.79
N VAL A 296 6.23 -16.05 -7.11
CA VAL A 296 7.29 -15.27 -7.73
C VAL A 296 6.68 -14.26 -8.68
N THR A 297 7.11 -13.01 -8.55
CA THR A 297 6.83 -11.94 -9.52
C THR A 297 8.09 -11.69 -10.34
N LEU A 298 7.98 -11.72 -11.65
CA LEU A 298 9.07 -11.43 -12.58
C LEU A 298 8.69 -10.24 -13.45
N ARG A 299 9.60 -9.28 -13.58
CA ARG A 299 9.44 -8.13 -14.48
C ARG A 299 10.68 -7.97 -15.33
N ASP A 300 10.50 -7.94 -16.63
CA ASP A 300 11.58 -7.77 -17.58
C ASP A 300 11.94 -6.29 -17.87
N SER A 301 12.93 -6.07 -18.72
CA SER A 301 13.42 -4.76 -19.15
C SER A 301 12.40 -3.97 -19.98
N SER A 302 11.45 -4.65 -20.63
CA SER A 302 10.32 -4.03 -21.34
C SER A 302 9.20 -3.59 -20.41
N LEU A 303 9.33 -3.85 -19.10
CA LEU A 303 8.35 -3.63 -18.03
C LEU A 303 7.15 -4.59 -18.06
N PHE A 304 7.17 -5.62 -18.89
CA PHE A 304 6.20 -6.68 -18.82
C PHE A 304 6.42 -7.49 -17.53
N ALA A 305 5.33 -7.73 -16.79
CA ALA A 305 5.39 -8.43 -15.52
C ALA A 305 4.34 -9.53 -15.44
N PHE A 306 4.68 -10.61 -14.77
CA PHE A 306 3.75 -11.68 -14.46
C PHE A 306 4.07 -12.33 -13.11
N GLU A 307 3.08 -13.02 -12.55
CA GLU A 307 3.18 -13.73 -11.28
C GLU A 307 2.87 -15.20 -11.48
N ARG A 308 3.57 -16.07 -10.75
CA ARG A 308 3.33 -17.51 -10.69
C ARG A 308 3.50 -18.00 -9.27
N GLN A 309 2.67 -18.95 -8.89
CA GLN A 309 2.71 -19.53 -7.53
C GLN A 309 2.72 -21.06 -7.58
N THR A 310 3.21 -21.66 -6.50
CA THR A 310 3.19 -23.11 -6.28
C THR A 310 2.89 -23.42 -4.83
N LYS A 311 2.28 -24.58 -4.59
CA LYS A 311 2.15 -25.14 -3.24
C LYS A 311 3.43 -25.89 -2.89
N LEU A 312 3.78 -25.84 -1.61
CA LEU A 312 4.88 -26.62 -1.03
C LEU A 312 4.34 -27.95 -0.50
N GLY A 313 5.18 -28.97 -0.50
CA GLY A 313 4.83 -30.27 0.06
C GLY A 313 4.60 -30.25 1.58
N GLN A 314 5.36 -29.39 2.27
CA GLN A 314 5.26 -29.16 3.71
C GLN A 314 5.29 -27.66 4.02
N PRO A 315 4.64 -27.22 5.13
CA PRO A 315 4.75 -25.84 5.60
C PRO A 315 6.19 -25.54 6.03
N THR A 316 6.73 -24.41 5.57
CA THR A 316 8.12 -24.02 5.88
C THR A 316 8.26 -22.56 6.26
N MET A 317 9.34 -22.23 6.99
CA MET A 317 9.89 -20.90 7.20
C MET A 317 11.39 -20.84 6.85
N GLN A 318 11.89 -21.86 6.13
CA GLN A 318 13.28 -21.97 5.75
C GLN A 318 13.54 -21.22 4.42
N GLU A 319 14.53 -20.34 4.42
CA GLU A 319 14.92 -19.56 3.27
C GLU A 319 15.28 -20.39 2.05
N ARG A 320 16.00 -21.51 2.26
CA ARG A 320 16.45 -22.40 1.19
C ARG A 320 15.29 -23.03 0.43
N GLU A 321 14.28 -23.49 1.15
CA GLU A 321 13.10 -24.14 0.55
C GLU A 321 12.27 -23.13 -0.24
N ILE A 322 12.10 -21.91 0.32
CA ILE A 322 11.43 -20.81 -0.36
C ILE A 322 12.18 -20.41 -1.62
N ALA A 323 13.51 -20.24 -1.54
CA ALA A 323 14.35 -19.88 -2.68
C ALA A 323 14.32 -20.95 -3.79
N GLN A 324 14.36 -22.23 -3.40
CA GLN A 324 14.34 -23.35 -4.34
C GLN A 324 13.00 -23.44 -5.07
N ALA A 325 11.88 -23.30 -4.35
CA ALA A 325 10.55 -23.28 -4.96
C ALA A 325 10.39 -22.08 -5.91
N ALA A 326 10.87 -20.91 -5.50
CA ALA A 326 10.87 -19.70 -6.32
C ALA A 326 11.72 -19.90 -7.59
N TYR A 327 12.89 -20.48 -7.49
CA TYR A 327 13.77 -20.74 -8.63
C TYR A 327 13.17 -21.76 -9.61
N LEU A 328 12.52 -22.82 -9.11
CA LEU A 328 11.81 -23.78 -9.96
C LEU A 328 10.65 -23.12 -10.73
N LEU A 329 9.88 -22.22 -10.07
CA LEU A 329 8.85 -21.42 -10.74
C LEU A 329 9.44 -20.55 -11.84
N TYR A 330 10.54 -19.87 -11.56
CA TYR A 330 11.26 -19.07 -12.55
C TYR A 330 11.68 -19.94 -13.74
N LYS A 331 12.40 -21.04 -13.53
CA LYS A 331 12.88 -21.92 -14.61
C LYS A 331 11.75 -22.50 -15.46
N LYS A 332 10.60 -22.78 -14.86
CA LYS A 332 9.43 -23.33 -15.57
C LYS A 332 8.74 -22.30 -16.45
N ASN A 333 8.71 -21.04 -16.03
CA ASN A 333 7.81 -20.04 -16.62
C ASN A 333 8.52 -18.91 -17.37
N TYR A 334 9.84 -18.71 -17.17
CA TYR A 334 10.58 -17.65 -17.85
C TYR A 334 11.45 -18.20 -18.99
N ARG A 335 11.46 -17.47 -20.08
CA ARG A 335 12.38 -17.69 -21.19
C ARG A 335 13.17 -16.39 -21.39
N TRP A 336 14.46 -16.49 -21.61
CA TRP A 336 15.36 -15.35 -21.82
C TRP A 336 15.14 -14.66 -23.18
N ASN A 337 13.94 -14.08 -23.37
CA ASN A 337 13.65 -13.20 -24.50
C ASN A 337 14.11 -11.77 -24.21
N GLU A 338 14.03 -11.37 -22.95
CA GLU A 338 14.43 -10.07 -22.42
C GLU A 338 15.23 -10.29 -21.11
N HIS A 339 15.99 -9.28 -20.69
CA HIS A 339 16.65 -9.31 -19.38
C HIS A 339 15.65 -9.04 -18.26
N LEU A 340 15.88 -9.60 -17.06
CA LEU A 340 15.02 -9.32 -15.90
C LEU A 340 15.46 -8.05 -15.19
N ARG A 341 14.51 -7.15 -14.97
CA ARG A 341 14.70 -5.88 -14.29
C ARG A 341 14.42 -5.97 -12.79
N SER A 342 13.39 -6.72 -12.39
CA SER A 342 13.03 -6.90 -10.99
C SER A 342 12.43 -8.27 -10.73
N ILE A 343 12.64 -8.74 -9.50
CA ILE A 343 12.12 -10.01 -9.00
C ILE A 343 11.44 -9.76 -7.66
N GLY A 344 10.34 -10.49 -7.41
CA GLY A 344 9.69 -10.57 -6.11
C GLY A 344 9.51 -12.01 -5.66
N VAL A 345 9.59 -12.23 -4.34
CA VAL A 345 9.27 -13.50 -3.68
C VAL A 345 8.23 -13.23 -2.60
N ARG A 346 7.20 -14.05 -2.56
CA ARG A 346 6.11 -13.94 -1.58
C ARG A 346 5.76 -15.31 -1.00
N ALA A 347 5.74 -15.40 0.31
CA ALA A 347 5.19 -16.52 1.07
C ALA A 347 3.67 -16.33 1.17
N ILE A 348 2.91 -17.33 0.76
CA ILE A 348 1.45 -17.35 0.72
C ILE A 348 0.90 -18.56 1.46
N ASP A 349 -0.42 -18.60 1.72
CA ASP A 349 -1.08 -19.64 2.53
C ASP A 349 -0.37 -19.79 3.88
N LEU A 350 -0.33 -18.71 4.64
CA LEU A 350 0.35 -18.64 5.93
C LEU A 350 -0.42 -19.43 6.98
N ARG A 351 0.33 -20.13 7.83
CA ARG A 351 -0.16 -20.89 8.98
C ARG A 351 0.64 -20.51 10.22
N PRO A 352 0.03 -20.43 11.40
CA PRO A 352 0.78 -20.27 12.64
C PRO A 352 1.84 -21.38 12.78
N ASP A 353 3.02 -21.06 13.30
CA ASP A 353 4.10 -22.03 13.50
C ASP A 353 3.77 -23.08 14.58
N THR A 354 2.77 -22.78 15.42
CA THR A 354 2.22 -23.69 16.44
C THR A 354 1.23 -24.71 15.88
N GLU A 355 0.77 -24.55 14.61
CA GLU A 355 -0.15 -25.51 13.99
C GLU A 355 0.57 -26.82 13.73
N PRO A 356 0.00 -27.98 14.15
CA PRO A 356 0.60 -29.28 13.88
C PRO A 356 0.77 -29.51 12.37
N SER A 357 1.97 -29.90 11.96
CA SER A 357 2.22 -30.29 10.57
C SER A 357 2.31 -31.81 10.44
N GLN A 358 1.74 -32.35 9.37
CA GLN A 358 1.84 -33.73 9.05
C GLN A 358 3.29 -34.09 8.67
N ILE A 359 3.87 -35.04 9.35
CA ILE A 359 5.23 -35.55 9.04
C ILE A 359 5.15 -36.37 7.76
N SER A 360 6.03 -36.09 6.78
CA SER A 360 6.22 -36.89 5.59
C SER A 360 7.39 -37.87 5.80
N PHE A 361 7.33 -39.05 5.21
CA PHE A 361 8.42 -40.02 5.26
C PHE A 361 9.73 -39.52 4.62
N ASP A 362 9.63 -38.57 3.71
CA ASP A 362 10.79 -37.95 3.03
C ASP A 362 11.41 -36.80 3.84
N TYR A 363 10.84 -36.46 5.01
CA TYR A 363 11.22 -35.30 5.80
C TYR A 363 11.66 -35.75 7.21
N SER A 364 12.94 -35.56 7.52
CA SER A 364 13.43 -35.72 8.88
C SER A 364 13.03 -34.52 9.74
N ALA A 365 12.12 -34.71 10.68
CA ALA A 365 11.68 -33.67 11.62
C ALA A 365 12.86 -33.12 12.44
N GLU A 366 13.82 -33.97 12.84
CA GLU A 366 15.03 -33.56 13.56
C GLU A 366 15.91 -32.62 12.74
N LYS A 367 16.07 -32.90 11.44
CA LYS A 367 16.85 -32.07 10.54
C LYS A 367 16.17 -30.72 10.34
N GLN A 368 14.84 -30.72 10.22
CA GLN A 368 14.06 -29.48 10.10
C GLN A 368 14.22 -28.60 11.34
N GLU A 369 14.06 -29.18 12.54
CA GLU A 369 14.22 -28.46 13.80
C GLU A 369 15.64 -27.90 13.97
N SER A 370 16.65 -28.69 13.61
CA SER A 370 18.05 -28.25 13.65
C SER A 370 18.30 -27.05 12.70
N MET A 371 17.72 -27.08 11.50
CA MET A 371 17.83 -25.96 10.54
C MET A 371 17.09 -24.73 11.03
N GLU A 372 15.91 -24.87 11.61
CA GLU A 372 15.17 -23.74 12.17
C GLU A 372 15.90 -23.07 13.34
N LYS A 373 16.55 -23.88 14.22
CA LYS A 373 17.42 -23.37 15.28
C LYS A 373 18.63 -22.59 14.71
N LEU A 374 19.25 -23.12 13.65
CA LEU A 374 20.37 -22.44 12.98
C LEU A 374 19.92 -21.11 12.35
N GLU A 375 18.82 -21.08 11.64
CA GLU A 375 18.26 -19.87 11.04
C GLU A 375 17.93 -18.82 12.10
N SER A 376 17.30 -19.23 13.21
CA SER A 376 17.01 -18.33 14.33
C SER A 376 18.27 -17.77 14.99
N ALA A 377 19.35 -18.58 15.10
CA ALA A 377 20.63 -18.13 15.61
C ALA A 377 21.27 -17.10 14.66
N ILE A 378 21.19 -17.32 13.34
CA ILE A 378 21.67 -16.36 12.33
C ILE A 378 20.90 -15.04 12.43
N ASP A 379 19.56 -15.10 12.56
CA ASP A 379 18.74 -13.89 12.77
C ASP A 379 19.16 -13.14 14.04
N GLY A 380 19.43 -13.86 15.13
CA GLY A 380 19.93 -13.25 16.37
C GLY A 380 21.25 -12.54 16.20
N VAL A 381 22.20 -13.13 15.46
CA VAL A 381 23.49 -12.49 15.13
C VAL A 381 23.29 -11.25 14.25
N ARG A 382 22.47 -11.37 13.19
CA ARG A 382 22.17 -10.25 12.27
C ARG A 382 21.47 -9.09 12.97
N ASN A 383 20.51 -9.36 13.86
CA ASN A 383 19.82 -8.33 14.64
C ASN A 383 20.77 -7.57 15.59
N ARG A 384 21.82 -8.22 16.09
CA ARG A 384 22.79 -7.60 17.00
C ARG A 384 23.93 -6.89 16.29
N PHE A 385 24.43 -7.43 15.19
CA PHE A 385 25.66 -7.00 14.53
C PHE A 385 25.46 -6.49 13.10
N GLY A 386 24.20 -6.44 12.62
CA GLY A 386 23.82 -6.05 11.27
C GLY A 386 23.76 -7.22 10.29
N TYR A 387 23.02 -7.03 9.20
CA TYR A 387 22.76 -8.05 8.19
C TYR A 387 24.03 -8.70 7.60
N TYR A 388 25.06 -7.88 7.37
CA TYR A 388 26.32 -8.33 6.74
C TYR A 388 27.25 -9.10 7.66
N SER A 389 26.95 -9.25 8.95
CA SER A 389 27.76 -10.00 9.91
C SER A 389 27.84 -11.49 9.61
N VAL A 390 26.79 -12.06 9.06
CA VAL A 390 26.72 -13.45 8.59
C VAL A 390 26.05 -13.49 7.23
N GLN A 391 26.77 -13.99 6.20
CA GLN A 391 26.25 -14.12 4.85
C GLN A 391 26.44 -15.54 4.30
N ARG A 392 25.54 -15.96 3.43
CA ARG A 392 25.66 -17.23 2.70
C ARG A 392 26.70 -17.12 1.59
N CYS A 393 27.45 -18.17 1.35
CA CYS A 393 28.50 -18.19 0.32
C CYS A 393 27.99 -17.79 -1.07
N VAL A 394 26.72 -18.07 -1.40
CA VAL A 394 26.12 -17.68 -2.68
C VAL A 394 26.17 -16.16 -2.93
N MET A 395 26.13 -15.35 -1.86
CA MET A 395 26.19 -13.88 -1.93
C MET A 395 27.56 -13.36 -2.39
N TYR A 396 28.63 -14.16 -2.21
CA TYR A 396 29.97 -13.79 -2.64
C TYR A 396 30.23 -14.00 -4.14
N LYS A 397 29.31 -14.65 -4.86
CA LYS A 397 29.45 -14.86 -6.30
C LYS A 397 29.31 -13.53 -7.09
N ASP A 398 28.41 -12.66 -6.66
CA ASP A 398 28.31 -11.28 -7.16
C ASP A 398 27.98 -10.33 -6.02
N ARG A 399 28.99 -9.61 -5.56
CA ARG A 399 28.86 -8.67 -4.45
C ARG A 399 28.01 -7.45 -4.80
N PHE A 400 27.94 -7.08 -6.07
CA PHE A 400 27.12 -5.95 -6.50
C PHE A 400 25.64 -6.29 -6.45
N LEU A 401 25.24 -7.50 -6.86
CA LEU A 401 23.86 -8.00 -6.75
C LEU A 401 23.47 -8.42 -5.33
N SER A 402 24.42 -8.75 -4.47
CA SER A 402 24.13 -9.19 -3.09
C SER A 402 24.29 -8.08 -2.04
N HIS A 403 24.77 -6.88 -2.44
CA HIS A 403 24.93 -5.74 -1.52
C HIS A 403 23.58 -5.01 -1.30
N CYS A 404 22.65 -5.72 -0.70
CA CYS A 404 21.34 -5.23 -0.33
C CYS A 404 20.89 -5.93 0.96
N ASP A 405 20.62 -5.17 2.01
CA ASP A 405 19.84 -5.68 3.15
C ASP A 405 18.38 -5.66 2.78
N ALA A 406 17.91 -6.74 2.14
CA ALA A 406 16.54 -6.84 1.65
C ALA A 406 15.48 -6.77 2.77
N LYS A 407 15.88 -6.87 4.04
CA LYS A 407 15.01 -6.68 5.19
C LYS A 407 15.10 -5.25 5.74
N GLY A 408 16.31 -4.74 5.97
CA GLY A 408 16.54 -3.41 6.55
C GLY A 408 16.38 -2.27 5.56
N ASP A 409 16.88 -2.42 4.33
CA ASP A 409 16.75 -1.43 3.26
C ASP A 409 15.34 -1.41 2.63
N HIS A 410 14.55 -2.46 2.84
CA HIS A 410 13.20 -2.53 2.33
C HIS A 410 12.27 -1.79 3.28
N THR A 411 11.84 -0.65 2.85
CA THR A 411 10.77 0.04 3.53
C THR A 411 9.52 -0.81 3.46
N ILE A 412 9.20 -1.44 4.57
CA ILE A 412 7.93 -2.11 4.73
C ILE A 412 6.89 -1.02 4.68
N HIS A 413 6.17 -0.90 3.56
CA HIS A 413 4.95 -0.11 3.57
C HIS A 413 4.11 -0.66 4.73
N PRO A 414 3.64 0.16 5.65
CA PRO A 414 2.86 -0.30 6.79
C PRO A 414 1.51 -0.82 6.29
N HIS A 415 1.52 -2.04 5.74
CA HIS A 415 0.33 -2.72 5.23
C HIS A 415 -0.70 -3.02 6.31
N GLY A 416 -0.33 -2.97 7.59
CA GLY A 416 -1.26 -3.07 8.69
C GLY A 416 -2.34 -1.98 8.70
N TYR A 417 -2.14 -0.92 7.94
CA TYR A 417 -3.09 0.18 7.82
C TYR A 417 -4.04 0.05 6.62
N LEU A 418 -3.75 -0.84 5.68
CA LEU A 418 -4.58 -1.07 4.49
C LEU A 418 -5.55 -2.26 4.68
N GLN A 419 -5.62 -2.87 5.85
CA GLN A 419 -6.30 -4.14 6.07
C GLN A 419 -7.68 -4.00 6.70
N GLY A 420 -8.50 -3.08 6.23
CA GLY A 420 -9.90 -2.99 6.66
C GLY A 420 -10.92 -3.13 5.56
N SER A 421 -10.54 -3.27 4.31
CA SER A 421 -11.49 -3.13 3.21
C SER A 421 -11.15 -4.02 2.03
N ILE A 422 -11.51 -5.29 2.10
CA ILE A 422 -12.01 -6.06 0.94
C ILE A 422 -12.85 -7.23 1.46
#